data_4a989d2eee83582d99d43e612a283aa5
#
_entry.id   4a989d2eee83582d99d43e612a283aa5
#
_cell.length_a   1.000
_cell.length_b   1.000
_cell.length_c   1.000
_cell.angle_alpha   90.00
_cell.angle_beta   90.00
_cell.angle_gamma   90.00
#
_symmetry.space_group_name_H-M   'P 1'
#
loop_
_entity.id
_entity.type
_entity.pdbx_description
1 polymer ?
#
loop_
_entity_poly.entity_id
_entity_poly.type
_entity_poly.pdbx_seq_one_letter_code
_entity_poly.pdbx_strand_id
1 'polypeptide(L)'
;MCRVFAYIGPEIPLDSLLLKPENSLINQSLDPELHPHLQLAGWGFGIWSEHLVNPDAPLLYHRPKAAFYDDNVEGIIPSLQCNTLLAHVRASGYDSSVVQTDENCHPFSFDETPWIIAQNGALPNWRILQRALLAHCEDKYLKQ
;
A
#
# COMPACT_ATOMS: atom_id res chain seq x y z
N MET A 1 8.07 10.97 -5.10
CA MET A 1 8.44 9.72 -4.38
C MET A 1 7.23 9.20 -3.63
N CYS A 2 7.03 7.88 -3.61
CA CYS A 2 6.02 7.22 -2.76
C CYS A 2 6.32 7.40 -1.28
N ARG A 3 5.38 7.05 -0.40
CA ARG A 3 5.61 6.92 1.04
C ARG A 3 5.12 5.58 1.53
N VAL A 4 5.84 5.05 2.48
CA VAL A 4 5.49 3.82 3.21
C VAL A 4 5.37 4.15 4.68
N PHE A 5 4.36 3.62 5.33
CA PHE A 5 4.16 3.70 6.76
C PHE A 5 3.94 2.31 7.33
N ALA A 6 4.62 1.98 8.41
CA ALA A 6 4.46 0.72 9.11
C ALA A 6 4.22 0.97 10.60
N TYR A 7 3.35 0.15 11.20
CA TYR A 7 3.06 0.14 12.62
C TYR A 7 3.05 -1.29 13.14
N ILE A 8 3.65 -1.52 14.29
CA ILE A 8 3.54 -2.74 15.08
C ILE A 8 3.42 -2.29 16.54
N GLY A 9 2.34 -2.68 17.20
CA GLY A 9 2.09 -2.24 18.58
C GLY A 9 0.77 -2.76 19.13
N PRO A 10 0.26 -2.16 20.22
CA PRO A 10 -1.06 -2.47 20.74
C PRO A 10 -2.15 -2.25 19.70
N GLU A 11 -3.28 -2.94 19.87
CA GLU A 11 -4.46 -2.74 19.02
C GLU A 11 -4.98 -1.30 19.17
N ILE A 12 -5.05 -0.57 18.08
CA ILE A 12 -5.55 0.80 18.04
C ILE A 12 -6.44 1.04 16.81
N PRO A 13 -7.34 2.05 16.85
CA PRO A 13 -8.12 2.43 15.69
C PRO A 13 -7.24 2.85 14.51
N LEU A 14 -7.54 2.35 13.32
CA LEU A 14 -6.75 2.61 12.10
C LEU A 14 -6.74 4.11 11.73
N ASP A 15 -7.81 4.83 12.02
CA ASP A 15 -7.90 6.27 11.80
C ASP A 15 -6.88 7.08 12.62
N SER A 16 -6.48 6.55 13.79
CA SER A 16 -5.45 7.16 14.63
C SER A 16 -4.06 7.11 14.00
N LEU A 17 -3.87 6.27 12.99
CA LEU A 17 -2.62 6.14 12.25
C LEU A 17 -2.67 6.84 10.88
N LEU A 18 -3.79 6.70 10.16
CA LEU A 18 -3.86 7.09 8.77
C LEU A 18 -4.61 8.41 8.50
N LEU A 19 -5.47 8.87 9.42
CA LEU A 19 -6.31 10.06 9.21
C LEU A 19 -6.04 11.18 10.22
N LYS A 20 -6.12 10.88 11.52
CA LYS A 20 -6.14 11.89 12.59
C LYS A 20 -4.81 12.66 12.78
N PRO A 21 -3.63 12.04 12.65
CA PRO A 21 -2.39 12.81 12.80
C PRO A 21 -2.28 13.88 11.72
N GLU A 22 -1.83 15.07 12.09
CA GLU A 22 -1.59 16.19 11.18
C GLU A 22 -0.66 15.78 10.02
N ASN A 23 0.39 15.01 10.33
CA ASN A 23 1.32 14.42 9.38
C ASN A 23 0.97 12.97 9.00
N SER A 24 -0.32 12.59 8.98
CA SER A 24 -0.73 11.26 8.57
C SER A 24 -0.29 10.93 7.14
N LEU A 25 -0.21 9.63 6.81
CA LEU A 25 0.17 9.21 5.47
C LEU A 25 -0.72 9.81 4.38
N ILE A 26 -2.01 9.93 4.66
CA ILE A 26 -3.00 10.51 3.73
C ILE A 26 -2.77 12.01 3.57
N ASN A 27 -2.56 12.75 4.67
CA ASN A 27 -2.27 14.18 4.60
C ASN A 27 -0.95 14.46 3.86
N GLN A 28 0.10 13.67 4.13
CA GLN A 28 1.36 13.75 3.41
C GLN A 28 1.24 13.47 1.91
N SER A 29 0.19 12.78 1.47
CA SER A 29 -0.02 12.53 0.04
C SER A 29 -0.40 13.80 -0.74
N LEU A 30 -0.99 14.77 -0.05
CA LEU A 30 -1.46 16.06 -0.61
C LEU A 30 -0.50 17.21 -0.32
N ASP A 31 0.04 17.25 0.89
CA ASP A 31 0.95 18.31 1.35
C ASP A 31 2.27 17.71 1.85
N PRO A 32 3.14 17.30 0.92
CA PRO A 32 4.40 16.67 1.28
C PRO A 32 5.45 17.71 1.66
N GLU A 33 5.79 17.82 2.93
CA GLU A 33 6.83 18.75 3.43
C GLU A 33 8.22 18.52 2.81
N LEU A 34 8.58 17.28 2.49
CA LEU A 34 9.93 16.92 2.04
C LEU A 34 10.12 16.97 0.53
N HIS A 35 9.07 16.88 -0.26
CA HIS A 35 9.14 16.86 -1.72
C HIS A 35 7.86 17.42 -2.34
N PRO A 36 7.96 18.27 -3.38
CA PRO A 36 6.81 18.91 -4.00
C PRO A 36 5.94 17.96 -4.87
N HIS A 37 6.21 16.68 -4.86
CA HIS A 37 5.47 15.72 -5.67
C HIS A 37 4.32 15.09 -4.90
N LEU A 38 3.09 15.34 -5.35
CA LEU A 38 1.88 14.71 -4.83
C LEU A 38 1.87 13.20 -5.09
N GLN A 39 1.27 12.44 -4.17
CA GLN A 39 1.14 10.98 -4.29
C GLN A 39 -0.30 10.63 -4.70
N LEU A 40 -0.63 10.85 -5.97
CA LEU A 40 -2.00 10.72 -6.49
C LEU A 40 -2.24 9.44 -7.31
N ALA A 41 -1.24 8.57 -7.44
CA ALA A 41 -1.27 7.44 -8.37
C ALA A 41 -1.79 6.13 -7.76
N GLY A 42 -2.36 6.20 -6.60
CA GLY A 42 -2.91 5.05 -5.88
C GLY A 42 -2.43 4.96 -4.44
N TRP A 43 -3.11 4.14 -3.67
CA TRP A 43 -2.78 3.88 -2.28
C TRP A 43 -3.30 2.52 -1.85
N GLY A 44 -2.87 2.09 -0.68
CA GLY A 44 -3.38 0.89 -0.06
C GLY A 44 -2.80 0.66 1.32
N PHE A 45 -3.39 -0.29 2.01
CA PHE A 45 -2.92 -0.77 3.30
C PHE A 45 -3.18 -2.26 3.47
N GLY A 46 -2.39 -2.88 4.34
CA GLY A 46 -2.63 -4.21 4.87
C GLY A 46 -2.54 -4.16 6.38
N ILE A 47 -3.51 -4.77 7.05
CA ILE A 47 -3.59 -4.81 8.52
C ILE A 47 -3.77 -6.21 9.03
N TRP A 48 -3.26 -6.46 10.24
CA TRP A 48 -3.64 -7.57 11.10
C TRP A 48 -4.33 -7.01 12.35
N SER A 49 -5.31 -7.75 12.80
CA SER A 49 -6.09 -7.42 13.99
C SER A 49 -6.71 -8.68 14.55
N GLU A 50 -6.76 -8.78 15.87
CA GLU A 50 -7.44 -9.88 16.56
C GLU A 50 -8.97 -9.86 16.33
N HIS A 51 -9.50 -8.75 15.85
CA HIS A 51 -10.92 -8.57 15.54
C HIS A 51 -11.31 -8.93 14.11
N LEU A 52 -10.36 -9.30 13.25
CA LEU A 52 -10.64 -9.83 11.92
C LEU A 52 -11.19 -11.26 12.01
N VAL A 53 -12.05 -11.61 11.06
CA VAL A 53 -12.59 -12.99 10.94
C VAL A 53 -11.46 -14.01 10.78
N ASN A 54 -10.39 -13.64 10.11
CA ASN A 54 -9.16 -14.42 10.02
C ASN A 54 -7.98 -13.55 10.49
N PRO A 55 -7.60 -13.63 11.78
CA PRO A 55 -6.52 -12.81 12.33
C PRO A 55 -5.12 -13.23 11.84
N ASP A 56 -4.97 -14.44 11.31
CA ASP A 56 -3.70 -14.94 10.79
C ASP A 56 -3.38 -14.46 9.37
N ALA A 57 -4.38 -13.87 8.67
CA ALA A 57 -4.22 -13.33 7.34
C ALA A 57 -4.43 -11.80 7.33
N PRO A 58 -3.66 -11.04 6.52
CA PRO A 58 -3.87 -9.61 6.42
C PRO A 58 -5.18 -9.28 5.71
N LEU A 59 -5.91 -8.27 6.21
CA LEU A 59 -6.93 -7.60 5.44
C LEU A 59 -6.22 -6.58 4.54
N LEU A 60 -6.44 -6.69 3.23
CA LEU A 60 -5.83 -5.83 2.23
C LEU A 60 -6.85 -4.89 1.60
N TYR A 61 -6.44 -3.68 1.36
CA TYR A 61 -7.20 -2.67 0.63
C TYR A 61 -6.30 -1.94 -0.35
N HIS A 62 -6.69 -1.89 -1.61
CA HIS A 62 -5.97 -1.19 -2.68
C HIS A 62 -6.91 -0.34 -3.51
N ARG A 63 -6.45 0.83 -3.95
CA ARG A 63 -7.15 1.68 -4.92
C ARG A 63 -6.16 2.40 -5.83
N PRO A 64 -6.37 2.40 -7.15
CA PRO A 64 -5.58 3.16 -8.14
C PRO A 64 -6.06 4.62 -8.20
N LYS A 65 -6.43 5.18 -7.07
CA LYS A 65 -6.95 6.53 -6.88
C LYS A 65 -6.18 7.16 -5.72
N ALA A 66 -5.99 8.46 -5.73
CA ALA A 66 -5.39 9.11 -4.58
C ALA A 66 -6.25 8.88 -3.32
N ALA A 67 -5.62 8.64 -2.18
CA ALA A 67 -6.32 8.36 -0.93
C ALA A 67 -7.35 9.44 -0.58
N PHE A 68 -7.01 10.69 -0.82
CA PHE A 68 -7.88 11.84 -0.59
C PHE A 68 -9.17 11.84 -1.43
N TYR A 69 -9.14 11.26 -2.62
CA TYR A 69 -10.32 11.17 -3.50
C TYR A 69 -11.06 9.85 -3.38
N ASP A 70 -10.67 8.99 -2.45
CA ASP A 70 -11.30 7.71 -2.26
C ASP A 70 -12.45 7.83 -1.27
N ASP A 71 -13.67 7.75 -1.77
CA ASP A 71 -14.91 7.90 -0.99
C ASP A 71 -15.06 6.85 0.12
N ASN A 72 -14.27 5.76 0.07
CA ASN A 72 -14.30 4.70 1.08
C ASN A 72 -13.44 5.02 2.31
N VAL A 73 -12.54 5.99 2.22
CA VAL A 73 -11.60 6.32 3.31
C VAL A 73 -12.34 6.63 4.61
N GLU A 74 -13.35 7.51 4.53
CA GLU A 74 -14.11 7.95 5.70
C GLU A 74 -15.00 6.85 6.30
N GLY A 75 -15.38 5.85 5.52
CA GLY A 75 -16.21 4.74 5.98
C GLY A 75 -15.41 3.54 6.49
N ILE A 76 -14.36 3.17 5.77
CA ILE A 76 -13.59 1.96 6.06
C ILE A 76 -12.58 2.18 7.18
N ILE A 77 -11.75 3.23 7.09
CA ILE A 77 -10.65 3.44 8.03
C ILE A 77 -11.14 3.58 9.48
N PRO A 78 -12.17 4.40 9.79
CA PRO A 78 -12.65 4.53 11.17
C PRO A 78 -13.33 3.27 11.72
N SER A 79 -13.71 2.33 10.84
CA SER A 79 -14.38 1.08 11.22
C SER A 79 -13.41 -0.05 11.56
N LEU A 80 -12.12 0.17 11.39
CA LEU A 80 -11.08 -0.84 11.56
C LEU A 80 -10.15 -0.52 12.73
N GLN A 81 -9.59 -1.59 13.30
CA GLN A 81 -8.50 -1.54 14.27
C GLN A 81 -7.36 -2.42 13.78
N CYS A 82 -6.15 -2.17 14.27
CA CYS A 82 -4.99 -3.00 13.94
C CYS A 82 -3.93 -2.98 15.03
N ASN A 83 -3.22 -4.08 15.16
CA ASN A 83 -1.97 -4.19 15.91
C ASN A 83 -0.75 -4.17 14.99
N THR A 84 -0.96 -4.44 13.69
CA THR A 84 0.07 -4.40 12.66
C THR A 84 -0.50 -3.76 11.40
N LEU A 85 0.26 -2.83 10.83
CA LEU A 85 -0.12 -2.08 9.62
C LEU A 85 1.08 -1.92 8.71
N LEU A 86 0.87 -2.10 7.42
CA LEU A 86 1.73 -1.61 6.35
C LEU A 86 0.87 -0.83 5.36
N ALA A 87 1.15 0.46 5.18
CA ALA A 87 0.41 1.33 4.27
C ALA A 87 1.35 2.04 3.30
N HIS A 88 0.81 2.38 2.13
CA HIS A 88 1.58 2.99 1.06
C HIS A 88 0.73 4.00 0.28
N VAL A 89 1.31 5.15 -0.05
CA VAL A 89 0.77 6.10 -1.03
C VAL A 89 1.74 6.22 -2.20
N ARG A 90 1.20 6.10 -3.41
CA ARG A 90 1.97 5.99 -4.64
C ARG A 90 2.09 7.34 -5.33
N ALA A 91 3.33 7.72 -5.63
CA ALA A 91 3.62 8.74 -6.60
C ALA A 91 4.00 8.04 -7.93
N SER A 92 3.29 8.31 -9.00
CA SER A 92 3.78 8.01 -10.35
C SER A 92 4.37 9.28 -10.94
N GLY A 93 5.46 9.14 -11.71
CA GLY A 93 5.84 10.19 -12.64
C GLY A 93 4.73 10.40 -13.69
N TYR A 94 4.76 11.51 -14.41
CA TYR A 94 3.81 11.82 -15.50
C TYR A 94 4.02 10.91 -16.74
N ASP A 95 4.45 9.68 -16.54
CA ASP A 95 4.60 8.70 -17.62
C ASP A 95 3.23 8.06 -17.91
N SER A 96 2.60 8.54 -18.98
CA SER A 96 1.31 8.03 -19.46
C SER A 96 1.32 6.56 -19.88
N SER A 97 2.50 5.93 -20.00
CA SER A 97 2.64 4.51 -20.29
C SER A 97 2.44 3.62 -19.06
N VAL A 98 2.45 4.20 -17.86
CA VAL A 98 2.22 3.47 -16.62
C VAL A 98 0.72 3.43 -16.33
N VAL A 99 0.10 2.28 -16.61
CA VAL A 99 -1.32 2.07 -16.29
C VAL A 99 -1.49 2.06 -14.77
N GLN A 100 -2.49 2.82 -14.29
CA GLN A 100 -2.86 2.83 -12.88
C GLN A 100 -3.94 1.76 -12.67
N THR A 101 -3.55 0.65 -12.04
CA THR A 101 -4.46 -0.46 -11.69
C THR A 101 -4.29 -0.82 -10.23
N ASP A 102 -5.23 -1.57 -9.68
CA ASP A 102 -5.17 -2.07 -8.30
C ASP A 102 -3.93 -2.95 -8.11
N GLU A 103 -3.54 -3.73 -9.12
CA GLU A 103 -2.37 -4.61 -9.09
C GLU A 103 -1.05 -3.84 -9.00
N ASN A 104 -1.05 -2.55 -9.27
CA ASN A 104 0.11 -1.68 -9.12
C ASN A 104 0.12 -0.91 -7.79
N CYS A 105 -0.84 -1.14 -6.91
CA CYS A 105 -0.94 -0.49 -5.60
C CYS A 105 -0.41 -1.39 -4.49
N HIS A 106 0.54 -0.88 -3.71
CA HIS A 106 1.05 -1.57 -2.53
C HIS A 106 0.10 -1.44 -1.33
N PRO A 107 0.22 -2.35 -0.34
CA PRO A 107 1.14 -3.49 -0.28
C PRO A 107 0.71 -4.66 -1.14
N PHE A 108 1.66 -5.42 -1.67
CA PHE A 108 1.40 -6.69 -2.34
C PHE A 108 1.36 -7.84 -1.34
N SER A 109 0.48 -8.80 -1.57
CA SER A 109 0.43 -10.08 -0.86
C SER A 109 0.75 -11.21 -1.81
N PHE A 110 1.08 -12.35 -1.25
CA PHE A 110 1.28 -13.59 -2.00
C PHE A 110 0.37 -14.65 -1.40
N ASP A 111 -0.37 -15.35 -2.25
CA ASP A 111 -1.26 -16.42 -1.83
C ASP A 111 -0.54 -17.43 -0.92
N GLU A 112 -1.27 -17.94 0.07
CA GLU A 112 -0.81 -18.93 1.04
C GLU A 112 0.35 -18.44 1.95
N THR A 113 0.66 -17.15 1.96
CA THR A 113 1.68 -16.61 2.86
C THR A 113 1.12 -15.48 3.73
N PRO A 114 1.60 -15.33 4.99
CA PRO A 114 1.23 -14.20 5.84
C PRO A 114 2.05 -12.94 5.54
N TRP A 115 2.74 -12.89 4.40
CA TRP A 115 3.62 -11.78 4.06
C TRP A 115 2.93 -10.77 3.18
N ILE A 116 3.17 -9.50 3.48
CA ILE A 116 2.90 -8.39 2.59
C ILE A 116 4.16 -7.56 2.39
N ILE A 117 4.29 -6.93 1.24
CA ILE A 117 5.44 -6.12 0.88
C ILE A 117 5.02 -4.77 0.32
N ALA A 118 5.70 -3.71 0.73
CA ALA A 118 5.62 -2.41 0.10
C ALA A 118 7.03 -1.92 -0.27
N GLN A 119 7.14 -1.27 -1.42
CA GLN A 119 8.39 -0.72 -1.92
C GLN A 119 8.23 0.78 -2.20
N ASN A 120 9.20 1.57 -1.76
CA ASN A 120 9.36 2.95 -2.20
C ASN A 120 10.56 3.04 -3.13
N GLY A 121 10.29 3.09 -4.44
CA GLY A 121 11.31 3.14 -5.46
C GLY A 121 10.82 2.58 -6.80
N ALA A 122 11.72 2.50 -7.77
CA ALA A 122 11.50 1.89 -9.07
C ALA A 122 12.65 0.95 -9.40
N LEU A 123 12.36 -0.11 -10.12
CA LEU A 123 13.37 -0.98 -10.71
C LEU A 123 13.70 -0.47 -12.12
N PRO A 124 14.83 0.22 -12.31
CA PRO A 124 15.22 0.66 -13.63
C PRO A 124 15.47 -0.57 -14.51
N ASN A 125 15.18 -0.43 -15.80
CA ASN A 125 15.37 -1.51 -16.78
C ASN A 125 14.56 -2.79 -16.48
N TRP A 126 13.41 -2.67 -15.81
CA TRP A 126 12.55 -3.78 -15.45
C TRP A 126 12.35 -4.77 -16.60
N ARG A 127 12.05 -4.29 -17.83
CA ARG A 127 11.81 -5.13 -19.00
C ARG A 127 13.00 -6.04 -19.34
N ILE A 128 14.21 -5.60 -19.05
CA ILE A 128 15.45 -6.38 -19.28
C ILE A 128 15.64 -7.38 -18.14
N LEU A 129 15.40 -6.94 -16.91
CA LEU A 129 15.65 -7.75 -15.71
C LEU A 129 14.55 -8.78 -15.46
N GLN A 130 13.32 -8.51 -15.87
CA GLN A 130 12.14 -9.33 -15.59
C GLN A 130 12.36 -10.81 -15.88
N ARG A 131 12.87 -11.15 -17.07
CA ARG A 131 13.08 -12.55 -17.44
C ARG A 131 14.11 -13.27 -16.56
N ALA A 132 15.17 -12.57 -16.18
CA ALA A 132 16.19 -13.13 -15.30
C ALA A 132 15.68 -13.33 -13.89
N LEU A 133 14.91 -12.36 -13.37
CA LEU A 133 14.31 -12.45 -12.04
C LEU A 133 13.24 -13.54 -11.95
N LEU A 134 12.35 -13.61 -12.95
CA LEU A 134 11.31 -14.64 -12.99
C LEU A 134 11.89 -16.07 -13.11
N ALA A 135 13.06 -16.24 -13.67
CA ALA A 135 13.74 -17.55 -13.72
C ALA A 135 14.14 -18.10 -12.33
N HIS A 136 14.14 -17.24 -11.30
CA HIS A 136 14.39 -17.63 -9.91
C HIS A 136 13.11 -17.80 -9.08
N CYS A 137 11.94 -17.51 -9.68
CA CYS A 137 10.66 -17.71 -9.00
C CYS A 137 10.18 -19.15 -9.17
N GLU A 138 9.57 -19.70 -8.13
CA GLU A 138 8.88 -20.99 -8.23
C GLU A 138 7.64 -20.84 -9.12
N ASP A 139 7.30 -21.89 -9.88
CA ASP A 139 6.17 -21.90 -10.83
C ASP A 139 4.83 -21.48 -10.22
N LYS A 140 4.63 -21.76 -8.93
CA LYS A 140 3.39 -21.38 -8.22
C LYS A 140 3.17 -19.87 -8.15
N TYR A 141 4.25 -19.06 -8.17
CA TYR A 141 4.18 -17.59 -8.14
C TYR A 141 4.13 -16.96 -9.54
N LEU A 142 4.33 -17.74 -10.61
CA LEU A 142 4.30 -17.25 -11.97
C LEU A 142 2.89 -17.28 -12.60
N LYS A 143 1.90 -17.83 -11.88
CA LYS A 143 0.52 -18.03 -12.35
C LYS A 143 -0.47 -16.95 -11.88
N GLN A 144 0.04 -15.91 -11.21
CA GLN A 144 -0.77 -14.79 -10.72
C GLN A 144 -0.77 -13.62 -11.70
#